data_0b1e283032414b07783f91858708e070
#
_entry.id   0b1e283032414b07783f91858708e070
#
_cell.length_a   1.000
_cell.length_b   1.000
_cell.length_c   1.000
_cell.angle_alpha   90.00
_cell.angle_beta   90.00
_cell.angle_gamma   90.00
#
_symmetry.space_group_name_H-M   'P 1'
#
loop_
_entity.id
_entity.type
_entity.pdbx_description
1 polymer ?
#
loop_
_entity_poly.entity_id
_entity_poly.type
_entity_poly.pdbx_seq_one_letter_code
_entity_poly.pdbx_strand_id
1 'polypeptide(L)'
;LLKQYLLGKYFDKLLNFHFMYIPKVFKLDDIDKSIAFMQAYHFATLVSIKKEIPIATHLPFVIEKKEGKIILRSHLSKANEQWRTFNDTEVLIIFSEPHAYISPSLYQQKQEVPTWNYISIHVYGKVKILETDEEKIALLKQQMQAYEAEYIKQFNTLDKKYLNALLKEIIAFEIEVSDLQAKEKLSQNKSKADRLSVKQHLQQSDDTIQQNLGKYMLD
;
A
#
# COMPACT_ATOMS: atom_id res chain seq x y z
N LEU A 1 30.33 29.07 -13.64
CA LEU A 1 29.25 29.46 -12.72
C LEU A 1 27.86 29.17 -13.33
N LEU A 2 27.55 29.62 -14.55
CA LEU A 2 26.25 29.42 -15.21
C LEU A 2 25.96 27.92 -15.52
N LYS A 3 26.98 27.15 -15.94
CA LYS A 3 26.87 25.71 -16.21
C LYS A 3 26.64 24.87 -14.96
N GLN A 4 27.23 25.24 -13.83
CA GLN A 4 26.98 24.57 -12.54
C GLN A 4 25.60 24.90 -11.97
N TYR A 5 25.12 26.14 -12.19
CA TYR A 5 23.77 26.55 -11.76
C TYR A 5 22.65 25.86 -12.58
N LEU A 6 22.88 25.66 -13.88
CA LEU A 6 21.95 24.94 -14.76
C LEU A 6 21.96 23.43 -14.48
N LEU A 7 23.12 22.83 -14.20
CA LEU A 7 23.21 21.42 -13.77
C LEU A 7 22.52 21.18 -12.43
N GLY A 8 22.67 22.08 -11.44
CA GLY A 8 21.95 22.00 -10.18
C GLY A 8 20.43 22.04 -10.35
N LYS A 9 19.89 22.96 -11.15
CA LYS A 9 18.45 23.03 -11.47
C LYS A 9 17.93 21.83 -12.28
N TYR A 10 18.75 21.21 -13.12
CA TYR A 10 18.40 19.97 -13.81
C TYR A 10 18.46 18.76 -12.88
N PHE A 11 19.40 18.72 -11.94
CA PHE A 11 19.50 17.67 -10.92
C PHE A 11 18.33 17.75 -9.93
N ASP A 12 17.95 18.94 -9.46
CA ASP A 12 16.77 19.13 -8.58
C ASP A 12 15.45 18.78 -9.29
N LYS A 13 15.38 18.97 -10.62
CA LYS A 13 14.23 18.55 -11.42
C LYS A 13 14.18 17.04 -11.64
N LEU A 14 15.32 16.36 -11.61
CA LEU A 14 15.43 14.89 -11.69
C LEU A 14 15.11 14.21 -10.35
N LEU A 15 15.23 14.91 -9.22
CA LEU A 15 14.89 14.39 -7.88
C LEU A 15 13.41 14.50 -7.52
N ASN A 16 12.59 15.16 -8.34
CA ASN A 16 11.14 15.25 -8.18
C ASN A 16 10.38 14.32 -9.14
N PHE A 17 10.85 13.09 -9.35
CA PHE A 17 10.06 12.07 -10.02
C PHE A 17 8.94 11.62 -9.06
N HIS A 18 7.80 12.25 -9.17
CA HIS A 18 6.57 11.70 -8.64
C HIS A 18 6.19 10.54 -9.56
N PHE A 19 6.47 9.32 -9.14
CA PHE A 19 6.17 8.12 -9.92
C PHE A 19 4.67 7.92 -10.12
N MET A 20 3.84 8.28 -9.11
CA MET A 20 2.39 8.28 -9.23
C MET A 20 1.89 9.65 -9.72
N TYR A 21 1.06 9.68 -10.76
CA TYR A 21 0.38 10.92 -11.15
C TYR A 21 -0.72 11.27 -10.15
N ILE A 22 -0.49 12.32 -9.36
CA ILE A 22 -1.41 12.78 -8.30
C ILE A 22 -1.76 14.26 -8.53
N PRO A 23 -2.93 14.59 -9.12
CA PRO A 23 -3.44 15.95 -9.10
C PRO A 23 -3.58 16.46 -7.66
N LYS A 24 -3.21 17.72 -7.43
CA LYS A 24 -3.19 18.32 -6.08
C LYS A 24 -4.50 18.12 -5.30
N VAL A 25 -5.65 18.20 -5.98
CA VAL A 25 -6.99 18.03 -5.38
C VAL A 25 -7.26 16.62 -4.87
N PHE A 26 -6.50 15.62 -5.32
CA PHE A 26 -6.64 14.20 -4.96
C PHE A 26 -5.48 13.69 -4.11
N LYS A 27 -4.56 14.56 -3.71
CA LYS A 27 -3.43 14.17 -2.89
C LYS A 27 -3.87 13.95 -1.44
N LEU A 28 -3.49 12.82 -0.87
CA LEU A 28 -3.65 12.53 0.55
C LEU A 28 -2.30 12.81 1.24
N ASP A 29 -2.22 13.95 1.93
CA ASP A 29 -1.00 14.37 2.63
C ASP A 29 -0.94 13.88 4.09
N ASP A 30 -2.05 13.34 4.61
CA ASP A 30 -2.15 12.86 5.98
C ASP A 30 -1.53 11.45 6.10
N ILE A 31 -0.36 11.38 6.71
CA ILE A 31 0.40 10.14 6.90
C ILE A 31 -0.35 9.15 7.79
N ASP A 32 -1.02 9.60 8.85
CA ASP A 32 -1.70 8.71 9.78
C ASP A 32 -2.96 8.11 9.13
N LYS A 33 -3.67 8.87 8.28
CA LYS A 33 -4.73 8.33 7.41
C LYS A 33 -4.20 7.32 6.41
N SER A 34 -3.04 7.59 5.82
CA SER A 34 -2.41 6.64 4.88
C SER A 34 -2.02 5.34 5.58
N ILE A 35 -1.49 5.40 6.80
CA ILE A 35 -1.18 4.21 7.61
C ILE A 35 -2.47 3.45 7.95
N ALA A 36 -3.51 4.13 8.42
CA ALA A 36 -4.79 3.50 8.74
C ALA A 36 -5.41 2.82 7.52
N PHE A 37 -5.31 3.43 6.34
CA PHE A 37 -5.75 2.83 5.08
C PHE A 37 -4.96 1.55 4.75
N MET A 38 -3.63 1.60 4.80
CA MET A 38 -2.79 0.43 4.55
C MET A 38 -3.07 -0.71 5.55
N GLN A 39 -3.35 -0.39 6.81
CA GLN A 39 -3.73 -1.37 7.82
C GLN A 39 -5.11 -1.98 7.57
N ALA A 40 -6.06 -1.21 7.04
CA ALA A 40 -7.39 -1.72 6.67
C ALA A 40 -7.34 -2.59 5.41
N TYR A 41 -6.49 -2.25 4.44
CA TYR A 41 -6.33 -2.95 3.16
C TYR A 41 -4.90 -3.51 3.02
N HIS A 42 -4.52 -4.33 3.98
CA HIS A 42 -3.15 -4.81 4.18
C HIS A 42 -2.67 -5.86 3.18
N PHE A 43 -3.54 -6.41 2.33
CA PHE A 43 -3.17 -7.33 1.27
C PHE A 43 -2.79 -6.54 0.02
N ALA A 44 -1.49 -6.45 -0.26
CA ALA A 44 -0.94 -5.52 -1.23
C ALA A 44 -0.02 -6.21 -2.26
N THR A 45 0.30 -5.50 -3.32
CA THR A 45 1.17 -5.98 -4.39
C THR A 45 2.59 -5.48 -4.19
N LEU A 46 3.54 -6.38 -3.98
CA LEU A 46 4.98 -6.12 -3.97
C LEU A 46 5.52 -6.23 -5.39
N VAL A 47 6.12 -5.17 -5.90
CA VAL A 47 6.76 -5.11 -7.22
C VAL A 47 8.25 -4.89 -7.06
N SER A 48 9.05 -5.66 -7.79
CA SER A 48 10.50 -5.50 -7.92
C SER A 48 10.94 -5.73 -9.36
N ILE A 49 12.20 -5.46 -9.68
CA ILE A 49 12.75 -5.60 -11.03
C ILE A 49 13.72 -6.79 -11.09
N LYS A 50 13.51 -7.69 -12.02
CA LYS A 50 14.43 -8.80 -12.34
C LYS A 50 14.84 -8.69 -13.80
N LYS A 51 16.12 -8.39 -14.08
CA LYS A 51 16.64 -8.23 -15.46
C LYS A 51 15.77 -7.26 -16.30
N GLU A 52 15.49 -6.07 -15.75
CA GLU A 52 14.68 -5.01 -16.37
C GLU A 52 13.17 -5.37 -16.54
N ILE A 53 12.73 -6.54 -16.07
CA ILE A 53 11.34 -6.97 -16.12
C ILE A 53 10.71 -6.78 -14.74
N PRO A 54 9.60 -6.02 -14.63
CA PRO A 54 8.83 -5.97 -13.40
C PRO A 54 8.23 -7.33 -13.06
N ILE A 55 8.39 -7.76 -11.82
CA ILE A 55 7.75 -8.96 -11.27
C ILE A 55 6.97 -8.58 -10.03
N ALA A 56 5.86 -9.27 -9.77
CA ALA A 56 4.95 -8.92 -8.69
C ALA A 56 4.51 -10.15 -7.89
N THR A 57 4.31 -9.95 -6.59
CA THR A 57 3.70 -10.93 -5.67
C THR A 57 2.70 -10.22 -4.78
N HIS A 58 1.55 -10.84 -4.50
CA HIS A 58 0.54 -10.34 -3.58
C HIS A 58 0.79 -10.93 -2.19
N LEU A 59 0.90 -10.06 -1.20
CA LEU A 59 1.28 -10.43 0.17
C LEU A 59 0.48 -9.62 1.21
N PRO A 60 0.17 -10.20 2.38
CA PRO A 60 -0.31 -9.44 3.52
C PRO A 60 0.86 -8.73 4.20
N PHE A 61 0.68 -7.46 4.56
CA PHE A 61 1.68 -6.65 5.26
C PHE A 61 1.22 -6.28 6.67
N VAL A 62 2.13 -6.30 7.62
CA VAL A 62 1.99 -5.59 8.89
C VAL A 62 2.63 -4.21 8.74
N ILE A 63 1.88 -3.16 9.05
CA ILE A 63 2.30 -1.77 8.93
C ILE A 63 2.44 -1.17 10.34
N GLU A 64 3.62 -0.64 10.64
CA GLU A 64 3.95 -0.06 11.93
C GLU A 64 4.61 1.31 11.75
N LYS A 65 4.27 2.27 12.64
CA LYS A 65 5.01 3.53 12.77
C LYS A 65 5.87 3.43 14.03
N LYS A 66 7.18 3.44 13.85
CA LYS A 66 8.14 3.31 14.95
C LYS A 66 9.22 4.38 14.82
N GLU A 67 9.44 5.15 15.89
CA GLU A 67 10.47 6.19 15.95
C GLU A 67 10.42 7.18 14.78
N GLY A 68 9.20 7.54 14.33
CA GLY A 68 8.99 8.44 13.21
C GLY A 68 9.12 7.80 11.82
N LYS A 69 9.54 6.54 11.72
CA LYS A 69 9.63 5.77 10.48
C LYS A 69 8.42 4.89 10.29
N ILE A 70 8.07 4.62 9.03
CA ILE A 70 7.05 3.63 8.66
C ILE A 70 7.76 2.37 8.23
N ILE A 71 7.40 1.26 8.85
CA ILE A 71 7.98 -0.06 8.57
C ILE A 71 6.86 -0.99 8.11
N LEU A 72 7.06 -1.62 6.97
CA LEU A 72 6.22 -2.69 6.45
C LEU A 72 6.91 -4.03 6.65
N ARG A 73 6.19 -5.05 7.13
CA ARG A 73 6.73 -6.40 7.30
C ARG A 73 5.85 -7.42 6.63
N SER A 74 6.49 -8.39 5.97
CA SER A 74 5.83 -9.52 5.34
C SER A 74 6.78 -10.70 5.22
N HIS A 75 6.26 -11.81 4.70
CA HIS A 75 7.06 -12.95 4.25
C HIS A 75 6.50 -13.51 2.95
N LEU A 76 7.35 -14.23 2.23
CA LEU A 76 6.96 -15.00 1.05
C LEU A 76 7.58 -16.38 1.12
N SER A 77 7.06 -17.31 0.32
CA SER A 77 7.68 -18.63 0.18
C SER A 77 9.11 -18.51 -0.36
N LYS A 78 10.04 -19.23 0.21
CA LYS A 78 11.43 -19.30 -0.27
C LYS A 78 11.53 -19.80 -1.72
N ALA A 79 10.55 -20.57 -2.19
CA ALA A 79 10.42 -21.00 -3.57
C ALA A 79 10.05 -19.88 -4.55
N ASN A 80 9.47 -18.77 -4.05
CA ASN A 80 9.24 -17.58 -4.86
C ASN A 80 10.54 -16.80 -5.00
N GLU A 81 11.22 -16.93 -6.12
CA GLU A 81 12.54 -16.33 -6.35
C GLU A 81 12.57 -14.78 -6.35
N GLN A 82 11.45 -14.10 -6.22
CA GLN A 82 11.40 -12.63 -6.20
C GLN A 82 12.29 -12.06 -5.08
N TRP A 83 12.42 -12.73 -3.92
CA TRP A 83 13.29 -12.27 -2.83
C TRP A 83 14.76 -12.06 -3.24
N ARG A 84 15.24 -12.73 -4.30
CA ARG A 84 16.60 -12.57 -4.80
C ARG A 84 16.87 -11.20 -5.42
N THR A 85 15.80 -10.43 -5.71
CA THR A 85 15.91 -9.07 -6.26
C THR A 85 15.92 -7.99 -5.18
N PHE A 86 15.76 -8.35 -3.91
CA PHE A 86 15.57 -7.38 -2.83
C PHE A 86 16.82 -6.54 -2.49
N ASN A 87 18.01 -7.04 -2.81
CA ASN A 87 19.26 -6.35 -2.50
C ASN A 87 19.67 -5.32 -3.57
N ASP A 88 19.05 -5.34 -4.75
CA ASP A 88 19.55 -4.59 -5.91
C ASP A 88 18.99 -3.17 -5.97
N THR A 89 17.69 -3.01 -5.63
CA THR A 89 16.97 -1.74 -5.77
C THR A 89 15.89 -1.60 -4.71
N GLU A 90 15.30 -0.41 -4.62
CA GLU A 90 14.04 -0.23 -3.88
C GLU A 90 12.92 -1.05 -4.53
N VAL A 91 12.00 -1.51 -3.69
CA VAL A 91 10.76 -2.15 -4.13
C VAL A 91 9.60 -1.16 -4.09
N LEU A 92 8.55 -1.45 -4.85
CA LEU A 92 7.29 -0.72 -4.79
C LEU A 92 6.21 -1.64 -4.20
N ILE A 93 5.49 -1.17 -3.19
CA ILE A 93 4.31 -1.81 -2.65
C ILE A 93 3.09 -0.97 -3.00
N ILE A 94 2.07 -1.61 -3.59
CA ILE A 94 0.84 -0.96 -4.03
C ILE A 94 -0.32 -1.48 -3.18
N PHE A 95 -0.92 -0.57 -2.41
CA PHE A 95 -2.21 -0.76 -1.74
C PHE A 95 -3.28 -0.08 -2.61
N SER A 96 -4.24 -0.82 -3.10
CA SER A 96 -5.23 -0.32 -4.06
C SER A 96 -6.59 -0.96 -3.83
N GLU A 97 -7.34 -0.36 -2.90
CA GLU A 97 -8.75 -0.63 -2.59
C GLU A 97 -9.30 0.52 -1.74
N PRO A 98 -10.63 0.77 -1.65
CA PRO A 98 -11.68 0.34 -2.57
C PRO A 98 -11.76 1.25 -3.81
N HIS A 99 -12.60 0.85 -4.80
CA HIS A 99 -12.80 1.62 -6.02
C HIS A 99 -14.24 1.49 -6.53
N ALA A 100 -14.69 2.45 -7.36
CA ALA A 100 -16.00 2.41 -7.99
C ALA A 100 -16.05 3.20 -9.31
N TYR A 101 -16.82 2.72 -10.26
CA TYR A 101 -17.24 3.50 -11.43
C TYR A 101 -18.29 4.53 -10.99
N ILE A 102 -18.13 5.78 -11.43
CA ILE A 102 -19.04 6.88 -11.14
C ILE A 102 -19.74 7.32 -12.42
N SER A 103 -21.04 7.07 -12.47
CA SER A 103 -21.89 7.47 -13.60
C SER A 103 -22.12 8.99 -13.60
N PRO A 104 -22.12 9.65 -14.79
CA PRO A 104 -22.54 11.04 -14.92
C PRO A 104 -23.99 11.29 -14.48
N SER A 105 -24.83 10.26 -14.45
CA SER A 105 -26.23 10.37 -13.98
C SER A 105 -26.36 10.79 -12.50
N LEU A 106 -25.27 10.65 -11.74
CA LEU A 106 -25.20 11.06 -10.33
C LEU A 106 -24.92 12.56 -10.17
N TYR A 107 -24.63 13.29 -11.25
CA TYR A 107 -24.30 14.70 -11.24
C TYR A 107 -25.50 15.56 -11.68
N GLN A 108 -25.58 16.79 -11.15
CA GLN A 108 -26.63 17.74 -11.54
C GLN A 108 -26.43 18.26 -12.97
N GLN A 109 -25.18 18.42 -13.40
CA GLN A 109 -24.87 18.92 -14.74
C GLN A 109 -24.98 17.79 -15.78
N LYS A 110 -25.61 18.06 -16.92
CA LYS A 110 -25.78 17.10 -18.00
C LYS A 110 -24.50 16.89 -18.84
N GLN A 111 -23.61 17.90 -18.87
CA GLN A 111 -22.35 17.83 -19.64
C GLN A 111 -21.21 17.33 -18.76
N GLU A 112 -21.28 16.06 -18.38
CA GLU A 112 -20.29 15.37 -17.54
C GLU A 112 -19.92 14.04 -18.16
N VAL A 113 -18.73 13.53 -17.80
CA VAL A 113 -18.21 12.26 -18.28
C VAL A 113 -18.07 11.26 -17.13
N PRO A 114 -18.18 9.96 -17.42
CA PRO A 114 -17.95 8.94 -16.40
C PRO A 114 -16.49 8.96 -15.90
N THR A 115 -16.31 8.51 -14.66
CA THR A 115 -14.98 8.40 -14.07
C THR A 115 -14.93 7.26 -13.07
N TRP A 116 -13.72 7.01 -12.52
CA TRP A 116 -13.52 6.12 -11.39
C TRP A 116 -13.15 6.92 -10.15
N ASN A 117 -13.76 6.58 -9.02
CA ASN A 117 -13.26 6.95 -7.70
C ASN A 117 -12.47 5.76 -7.12
N TYR A 118 -11.39 6.05 -6.43
CA TYR A 118 -10.52 5.04 -5.83
C TYR A 118 -9.54 5.67 -4.85
N ILE A 119 -8.97 4.83 -4.00
CA ILE A 119 -7.84 5.17 -3.14
C ILE A 119 -6.67 4.26 -3.52
N SER A 120 -5.48 4.82 -3.63
CA SER A 120 -4.27 4.04 -3.89
C SER A 120 -3.08 4.67 -3.17
N ILE A 121 -2.28 3.82 -2.52
CA ILE A 121 -1.05 4.21 -1.85
C ILE A 121 0.11 3.41 -2.44
N HIS A 122 1.11 4.12 -2.93
CA HIS A 122 2.38 3.56 -3.36
C HIS A 122 3.44 3.81 -2.29
N VAL A 123 4.11 2.76 -1.89
CA VAL A 123 5.18 2.80 -0.90
C VAL A 123 6.46 2.32 -1.54
N TYR A 124 7.51 3.11 -1.43
CA TYR A 124 8.85 2.75 -1.87
C TYR A 124 9.74 2.52 -0.66
N GLY A 125 10.69 1.61 -0.77
CA GLY A 125 11.65 1.35 0.30
C GLY A 125 12.61 0.23 -0.02
N LYS A 126 13.65 0.14 0.82
CA LYS A 126 14.65 -0.93 0.75
C LYS A 126 14.24 -2.09 1.63
N VAL A 127 14.39 -3.28 1.08
CA VAL A 127 14.10 -4.51 1.81
C VAL A 127 15.30 -4.92 2.65
N LYS A 128 15.04 -5.28 3.91
CA LYS A 128 15.96 -5.99 4.79
C LYS A 128 15.40 -7.37 5.06
N ILE A 129 16.14 -8.42 4.70
CA ILE A 129 15.76 -9.80 5.03
C ILE A 129 15.97 -10.03 6.53
N LEU A 130 15.00 -10.68 7.17
CA LEU A 130 15.06 -11.13 8.55
C LEU A 130 15.64 -12.56 8.55
N GLU A 131 16.87 -12.68 9.03
CA GLU A 131 17.65 -13.91 8.83
C GLU A 131 17.43 -14.92 9.95
N THR A 132 17.27 -14.45 11.19
CA THR A 132 17.17 -15.32 12.35
C THR A 132 15.77 -15.91 12.53
N ASP A 133 15.70 -17.09 13.14
CA ASP A 133 14.42 -17.74 13.44
C ASP A 133 13.61 -16.90 14.44
N GLU A 134 14.28 -16.19 15.37
CA GLU A 134 13.64 -15.28 16.33
C GLU A 134 12.94 -14.12 15.61
N GLU A 135 13.60 -13.47 14.64
CA GLU A 135 13.00 -12.39 13.84
C GLU A 135 11.81 -12.89 13.03
N LYS A 136 11.92 -14.07 12.42
CA LYS A 136 10.81 -14.69 11.66
C LYS A 136 9.62 -15.00 12.55
N ILE A 137 9.86 -15.59 13.73
CA ILE A 137 8.81 -15.89 14.71
C ILE A 137 8.15 -14.60 15.20
N ALA A 138 8.94 -13.55 15.46
CA ALA A 138 8.39 -12.25 15.87
C ALA A 138 7.47 -11.66 14.81
N LEU A 139 7.87 -11.69 13.53
CA LEU A 139 7.03 -11.25 12.41
C LEU A 139 5.74 -12.09 12.32
N LEU A 140 5.84 -13.42 12.35
CA LEU A 140 4.66 -14.29 12.27
C LEU A 140 3.68 -14.01 13.43
N LYS A 141 4.18 -13.76 14.64
CA LYS A 141 3.34 -13.37 15.77
C LYS A 141 2.68 -12.00 15.56
N GLN A 142 3.36 -11.03 14.95
CA GLN A 142 2.76 -9.74 14.59
C GLN A 142 1.63 -9.92 13.57
N GLN A 143 1.81 -10.78 12.56
CA GLN A 143 0.75 -11.09 11.59
C GLN A 143 -0.44 -11.79 12.27
N MET A 144 -0.20 -12.78 13.14
CA MET A 144 -1.25 -13.42 13.92
C MET A 144 -1.99 -12.43 14.81
N GLN A 145 -1.26 -11.53 15.48
CA GLN A 145 -1.89 -10.50 16.32
C GLN A 145 -2.79 -9.57 15.50
N ALA A 146 -2.41 -9.27 14.26
CA ALA A 146 -3.19 -8.40 13.37
C ALA A 146 -4.44 -9.10 12.79
N TYR A 147 -4.37 -10.42 12.52
CA TYR A 147 -5.41 -11.14 11.76
C TYR A 147 -6.21 -12.12 12.61
N GLU A 148 -5.57 -12.81 13.57
CA GLU A 148 -6.18 -13.85 14.39
C GLU A 148 -5.41 -14.00 15.72
N ALA A 149 -5.56 -13.03 16.62
CA ALA A 149 -4.80 -12.97 17.89
C ALA A 149 -4.95 -14.25 18.75
N GLU A 150 -6.10 -14.90 18.69
CA GLU A 150 -6.36 -16.15 19.46
C GLU A 150 -5.47 -17.32 19.01
N TYR A 151 -5.06 -17.36 17.74
CA TYR A 151 -4.18 -18.40 17.22
C TYR A 151 -2.79 -18.40 17.86
N ILE A 152 -2.34 -17.29 18.43
CA ILE A 152 -1.02 -17.19 19.12
C ILE A 152 -0.90 -18.25 20.23
N LYS A 153 -1.99 -18.57 20.94
CA LYS A 153 -1.99 -19.60 21.98
C LYS A 153 -1.62 -20.97 21.40
N GLN A 154 -2.26 -21.34 20.31
CA GLN A 154 -1.98 -22.59 19.61
C GLN A 154 -0.58 -22.58 18.98
N PHE A 155 -0.18 -21.49 18.33
CA PHE A 155 1.15 -21.33 17.74
C PHE A 155 2.27 -21.60 18.75
N ASN A 156 2.13 -21.12 19.98
CA ASN A 156 3.12 -21.32 21.05
C ASN A 156 3.23 -22.80 21.53
N THR A 157 2.27 -23.66 21.18
CA THR A 157 2.27 -25.09 21.50
C THR A 157 2.81 -25.95 20.36
N LEU A 158 3.13 -25.38 19.22
CA LEU A 158 3.67 -26.13 18.08
C LEU A 158 5.00 -26.78 18.43
N ASP A 159 5.18 -28.01 17.94
CA ASP A 159 6.43 -28.72 18.07
C ASP A 159 7.59 -27.92 17.43
N LYS A 160 8.72 -27.82 18.14
CA LYS A 160 9.88 -27.05 17.69
C LYS A 160 10.47 -27.53 16.36
N LYS A 161 10.51 -28.86 16.15
CA LYS A 161 11.04 -29.42 14.89
C LYS A 161 10.14 -29.07 13.72
N TYR A 162 8.82 -29.14 13.94
CA TYR A 162 7.84 -28.74 12.94
C TYR A 162 7.96 -27.24 12.61
N LEU A 163 7.99 -26.38 13.64
CA LEU A 163 8.14 -24.93 13.44
C LEU A 163 9.43 -24.59 12.70
N ASN A 164 10.56 -25.16 13.11
CA ASN A 164 11.85 -24.91 12.45
C ASN A 164 11.86 -25.38 10.98
N ALA A 165 11.11 -26.43 10.64
CA ALA A 165 10.97 -26.85 9.25
C ALA A 165 10.20 -25.79 8.43
N LEU A 166 9.11 -25.24 8.96
CA LEU A 166 8.34 -24.19 8.31
C LEU A 166 9.13 -22.88 8.14
N LEU A 167 9.91 -22.47 9.16
CA LEU A 167 10.71 -21.24 9.10
C LEU A 167 11.78 -21.28 7.99
N LYS A 168 12.24 -22.47 7.60
CA LYS A 168 13.19 -22.64 6.49
C LYS A 168 12.57 -22.44 5.11
N GLU A 169 11.26 -22.57 5.00
CA GLU A 169 10.50 -22.46 3.76
C GLU A 169 10.01 -21.04 3.47
N ILE A 170 10.28 -20.08 4.35
CA ILE A 170 9.90 -18.68 4.19
C ILE A 170 11.12 -17.75 4.15
N ILE A 171 10.95 -16.66 3.43
CA ILE A 171 11.80 -15.47 3.49
C ILE A 171 10.98 -14.36 4.14
N ALA A 172 11.29 -14.05 5.37
CA ALA A 172 10.71 -12.94 6.11
C ALA A 172 11.53 -11.67 5.88
N PHE A 173 10.87 -10.52 5.80
CA PHE A 173 11.53 -9.26 5.51
C PHE A 173 10.79 -8.06 6.10
N GLU A 174 11.54 -6.97 6.27
CA GLU A 174 11.00 -5.65 6.58
C GLU A 174 11.42 -4.63 5.51
N ILE A 175 10.61 -3.61 5.34
CA ILE A 175 10.83 -2.50 4.42
C ILE A 175 10.74 -1.21 5.23
N GLU A 176 11.85 -0.47 5.31
CA GLU A 176 11.83 0.91 5.79
C GLU A 176 11.37 1.81 4.63
N VAL A 177 10.28 2.53 4.84
CA VAL A 177 9.68 3.40 3.82
C VAL A 177 10.57 4.61 3.56
N SER A 178 11.01 4.77 2.33
CA SER A 178 11.77 5.94 1.84
C SER A 178 10.86 7.01 1.24
N ASP A 179 9.76 6.60 0.57
CA ASP A 179 8.76 7.48 -0.02
C ASP A 179 7.37 6.87 0.06
N LEU A 180 6.36 7.69 0.34
CA LEU A 180 4.96 7.32 0.39
C LEU A 180 4.15 8.30 -0.45
N GLN A 181 3.47 7.79 -1.46
CA GLN A 181 2.63 8.55 -2.37
C GLN A 181 1.19 8.06 -2.24
N ALA A 182 0.30 8.92 -1.75
CA ALA A 182 -1.08 8.56 -1.51
C ALA A 182 -2.05 9.44 -2.31
N LYS A 183 -3.00 8.79 -2.96
CA LYS A 183 -4.04 9.39 -3.77
C LYS A 183 -5.40 8.88 -3.35
N GLU A 184 -6.28 9.82 -3.03
CA GLU A 184 -7.71 9.58 -2.83
C GLU A 184 -8.50 10.38 -3.87
N LYS A 185 -9.03 9.73 -4.88
CA LYS A 185 -9.92 10.34 -5.86
C LYS A 185 -11.36 10.02 -5.49
N LEU A 186 -12.03 10.96 -4.82
CA LEU A 186 -13.35 10.80 -4.21
C LEU A 186 -14.31 11.92 -4.63
N SER A 187 -14.20 12.37 -5.88
CA SER A 187 -15.01 13.46 -6.45
C SER A 187 -14.83 14.83 -5.77
N GLN A 188 -13.65 15.11 -5.15
CA GLN A 188 -13.37 16.37 -4.44
C GLN A 188 -13.45 17.61 -5.34
N ASN A 189 -13.32 17.43 -6.65
CA ASN A 189 -13.48 18.48 -7.67
C ASN A 189 -14.92 18.76 -8.08
N LYS A 190 -15.92 18.08 -7.46
CA LYS A 190 -17.34 18.23 -7.74
C LYS A 190 -18.04 19.10 -6.69
N SER A 191 -19.26 19.57 -7.00
CA SER A 191 -20.09 20.30 -6.05
C SER A 191 -20.40 19.45 -4.81
N LYS A 192 -20.77 20.11 -3.70
CA LYS A 192 -21.20 19.38 -2.49
C LYS A 192 -22.40 18.48 -2.77
N ALA A 193 -23.36 18.95 -3.56
CA ALA A 193 -24.55 18.18 -3.91
C ALA A 193 -24.20 16.92 -4.74
N ASP A 194 -23.31 17.06 -5.72
CA ASP A 194 -22.85 15.93 -6.53
C ASP A 194 -22.08 14.90 -5.69
N ARG A 195 -21.19 15.37 -4.79
CA ARG A 195 -20.47 14.46 -3.87
C ARG A 195 -21.42 13.68 -2.98
N LEU A 196 -22.45 14.36 -2.42
CA LEU A 196 -23.45 13.71 -1.58
C LEU A 196 -24.24 12.66 -2.37
N SER A 197 -24.65 12.98 -3.60
CA SER A 197 -25.34 12.03 -4.50
C SER A 197 -24.49 10.78 -4.76
N VAL A 198 -23.21 10.97 -5.10
CA VAL A 198 -22.27 9.85 -5.30
C VAL A 198 -22.10 9.03 -4.02
N LYS A 199 -21.88 9.68 -2.87
CA LYS A 199 -21.72 9.01 -1.56
C LYS A 199 -22.93 8.14 -1.23
N GLN A 200 -24.15 8.70 -1.33
CA GLN A 200 -25.38 7.97 -1.04
C GLN A 200 -25.56 6.76 -1.97
N HIS A 201 -25.31 6.94 -3.27
CA HIS A 201 -25.38 5.85 -4.24
C HIS A 201 -24.41 4.71 -3.88
N LEU A 202 -23.16 5.03 -3.56
CA LEU A 202 -22.17 4.03 -3.19
C LEU A 202 -22.52 3.30 -1.89
N GLN A 203 -23.01 4.03 -0.89
CA GLN A 203 -23.42 3.44 0.39
C GLN A 203 -24.63 2.51 0.29
N GLN A 204 -25.50 2.70 -0.73
CA GLN A 204 -26.68 1.88 -1.00
C GLN A 204 -26.41 0.75 -2.00
N SER A 205 -25.19 0.63 -2.52
CA SER A 205 -24.84 -0.44 -3.46
C SER A 205 -24.85 -1.80 -2.78
N ASP A 206 -25.19 -2.86 -3.53
CA ASP A 206 -25.02 -4.26 -3.08
C ASP A 206 -23.56 -4.73 -3.13
N ASP A 207 -22.67 -3.96 -3.78
CA ASP A 207 -21.25 -4.23 -3.87
C ASP A 207 -20.52 -3.64 -2.64
N THR A 208 -19.94 -4.52 -1.83
CA THR A 208 -19.21 -4.14 -0.60
C THR A 208 -17.99 -3.26 -0.86
N ILE A 209 -17.35 -3.38 -2.03
CA ILE A 209 -16.22 -2.52 -2.42
C ILE A 209 -16.71 -1.08 -2.60
N GLN A 210 -17.84 -0.90 -3.28
CA GLN A 210 -18.46 0.41 -3.45
C GLN A 210 -18.95 0.99 -2.12
N GLN A 211 -19.62 0.18 -1.28
CA GLN A 211 -20.02 0.62 0.07
C GLN A 211 -18.84 1.11 0.89
N ASN A 212 -17.72 0.38 0.87
CA ASN A 212 -16.50 0.76 1.57
C ASN A 212 -15.93 2.08 1.03
N LEU A 213 -15.92 2.29 -0.29
CA LEU A 213 -15.49 3.56 -0.87
C LEU A 213 -16.36 4.73 -0.38
N GLY A 214 -17.68 4.55 -0.30
CA GLY A 214 -18.61 5.54 0.20
C GLY A 214 -18.32 6.01 1.63
N LYS A 215 -17.71 5.16 2.48
CA LYS A 215 -17.31 5.51 3.85
C LYS A 215 -16.14 6.52 3.90
N TYR A 216 -15.28 6.53 2.89
CA TYR A 216 -14.17 7.47 2.78
C TYR A 216 -14.58 8.84 2.23
N MET A 217 -15.77 8.97 1.61
CA MET A 217 -16.24 10.25 1.09
C MET A 217 -16.71 11.16 2.23
N LEU A 218 -16.06 12.31 2.38
CA LEU A 218 -16.45 13.34 3.34
C LEU A 218 -17.72 14.08 2.87
N ASP A 219 -18.48 14.64 3.80
CA ASP A 219 -19.70 15.44 3.55
C ASP A 219 -19.40 16.82 2.92
#